data_68a4389d2ca6c1be0ff93a3d1fb79114
#
_entry.id   68a4389d2ca6c1be0ff93a3d1fb79114
#
_cell.length_a   1.000
_cell.length_b   1.000
_cell.length_c   1.000
_cell.angle_alpha   90.00
_cell.angle_beta   90.00
_cell.angle_gamma   90.00
#
_symmetry.space_group_name_H-M   'P 1'
#
loop_
_entity.id
_entity.type
_entity.pdbx_description
1 polymer ?
#
loop_
_entity_poly.entity_id
_entity_poly.type
_entity_poly.pdbx_seq_one_letter_code
_entity_poly.pdbx_strand_id
1 'polypeptide(L)'
;MAPVVSLTITAEYAPTIKTVHLKACQDGKCREADLDLRPGSVSVPQSCSPEPEGSCSAVTSPDGTRYGFLNMGTLTSSPIDAEVTGTGTNGGILPARTLNFTPKSAKPWGDQCQTAITASLLLDAHGLRQS
;
A
#
# COMPACT_ATOMS: atom_id res chain seq x y z
N MET A 1 -14.43 4.55 -5.25
CA MET A 1 -13.16 4.17 -4.63
C MET A 1 -13.36 3.01 -3.68
N ALA A 2 -12.47 2.05 -3.72
CA ALA A 2 -12.55 0.91 -2.82
C ALA A 2 -12.14 1.31 -1.40
N PRO A 3 -12.88 0.88 -0.36
CA PRO A 3 -12.54 1.18 1.04
C PRO A 3 -11.43 0.24 1.53
N VAL A 4 -10.21 0.49 1.08
CA VAL A 4 -9.07 -0.35 1.40
C VAL A 4 -7.95 0.42 2.08
N VAL A 5 -7.23 -0.26 2.96
CA VAL A 5 -5.94 0.19 3.48
C VAL A 5 -4.87 -0.47 2.64
N SER A 6 -4.03 0.32 1.99
CA SER A 6 -2.92 -0.20 1.21
C SER A 6 -1.65 -0.23 2.07
N LEU A 7 -0.88 -1.30 1.92
CA LEU A 7 0.42 -1.43 2.57
C LEU A 7 1.47 -1.66 1.50
N THR A 8 2.49 -0.82 1.49
CA THR A 8 3.65 -0.97 0.62
C THR A 8 4.87 -1.31 1.46
N ILE A 9 5.63 -2.30 1.04
CA ILE A 9 6.87 -2.71 1.69
C ILE A 9 8.02 -2.22 0.82
N THR A 10 8.99 -1.54 1.44
CA THR A 10 10.11 -0.98 0.69
C THR A 10 10.94 -2.07 0.00
N ALA A 11 11.62 -1.71 -1.09
CA ALA A 11 12.45 -2.63 -1.85
C ALA A 11 13.56 -3.26 -1.01
N GLU A 12 14.07 -2.54 -0.03
CA GLU A 12 15.12 -3.02 0.86
C GLU A 12 14.60 -4.07 1.85
N TYR A 13 13.37 -3.92 2.31
CA TYR A 13 12.78 -4.79 3.31
C TYR A 13 12.01 -5.97 2.73
N ALA A 14 11.41 -5.79 1.56
CA ALA A 14 10.56 -6.79 0.91
C ALA A 14 11.24 -8.17 0.74
N PRO A 15 12.53 -8.27 0.37
CA PRO A 15 13.17 -9.59 0.22
C PRO A 15 13.26 -10.39 1.51
N THR A 16 13.15 -9.75 2.67
CA THR A 16 13.24 -10.42 3.97
C THR A 16 11.89 -10.93 4.46
N ILE A 17 10.80 -10.56 3.76
CA ILE A 17 9.43 -10.84 4.20
C ILE A 17 8.86 -12.00 3.40
N LYS A 18 8.29 -12.98 4.10
CA LYS A 18 7.56 -14.09 3.49
C LYS A 18 6.05 -13.85 3.53
N THR A 19 5.51 -13.54 4.69
CA THR A 19 4.07 -13.27 4.86
C THR A 19 3.87 -12.02 5.69
N VAL A 20 2.76 -11.33 5.45
CA VAL A 20 2.35 -10.16 6.22
C VAL A 20 0.87 -10.29 6.58
N HIS A 21 0.57 -10.03 7.84
CA HIS A 21 -0.79 -9.94 8.35
C HIS A 21 -1.04 -8.49 8.79
N LEU A 22 -2.10 -7.89 8.26
CA LEU A 22 -2.49 -6.53 8.60
C LEU A 22 -3.81 -6.55 9.34
N LYS A 23 -3.84 -5.89 10.50
CA LYS A 23 -5.05 -5.64 11.26
C LYS A 23 -5.25 -4.12 11.33
N ALA A 24 -6.44 -3.66 11.04
CA ALA A 24 -6.78 -2.25 11.11
C ALA A 24 -8.14 -2.07 11.78
N CYS A 25 -8.19 -1.17 12.74
CA CYS A 25 -9.39 -0.86 13.50
C CYS A 25 -9.77 0.60 13.31
N GLN A 26 -11.03 0.85 12.97
CA GLN A 26 -11.58 2.17 12.79
C GLN A 26 -13.03 2.20 13.31
N ASP A 27 -13.38 3.24 14.07
CA ASP A 27 -14.74 3.42 14.60
C ASP A 27 -15.26 2.20 15.38
N GLY A 28 -14.37 1.55 16.14
CA GLY A 28 -14.70 0.36 16.91
C GLY A 28 -14.84 -0.93 16.11
N LYS A 29 -14.56 -0.90 14.81
CA LYS A 29 -14.62 -2.07 13.94
C LYS A 29 -13.22 -2.43 13.45
N CYS A 30 -12.86 -3.69 13.56
CA CYS A 30 -11.56 -4.18 13.12
C CYS A 30 -11.71 -5.12 11.94
N ARG A 31 -10.76 -5.02 11.02
CA ARG A 31 -10.57 -5.97 9.92
C ARG A 31 -9.14 -6.46 9.97
N GLU A 32 -8.96 -7.71 9.64
CA GLU A 32 -7.63 -8.30 9.56
C GLU A 32 -7.59 -9.38 8.49
N ALA A 33 -6.45 -9.52 7.85
CA ALA A 33 -6.23 -10.54 6.84
C ALA A 33 -4.74 -10.72 6.58
N ASP A 34 -4.37 -11.91 6.12
CA ASP A 34 -3.06 -12.11 5.51
C ASP A 34 -3.08 -11.45 4.14
N LEU A 35 -2.13 -10.55 3.91
CA LEU A 35 -2.10 -9.81 2.66
C LEU A 35 -1.51 -10.67 1.54
N ASP A 36 -2.15 -10.61 0.39
CA ASP A 36 -1.61 -11.16 -0.85
C ASP A 36 -0.63 -10.14 -1.43
N LEU A 37 0.65 -10.36 -1.15
CA LEU A 37 1.70 -9.43 -1.55
C LEU A 37 2.02 -9.59 -3.03
N ARG A 38 1.96 -8.49 -3.75
CA ARG A 38 2.25 -8.42 -5.17
C ARG A 38 3.47 -7.56 -5.41
N PRO A 39 4.26 -7.86 -6.46
CA PRO A 39 5.42 -7.02 -6.77
C PRO A 39 4.97 -5.65 -7.25
N GLY A 40 5.60 -4.60 -6.71
CA GLY A 40 5.45 -3.26 -7.22
C GLY A 40 6.24 -3.08 -8.50
N SER A 41 5.88 -2.07 -9.30
CA SER A 41 6.54 -1.81 -10.56
C SER A 41 6.59 -0.32 -10.84
N VAL A 42 7.54 0.06 -11.67
CA VAL A 42 7.66 1.42 -12.20
C VAL A 42 7.51 1.38 -13.71
N SER A 43 6.99 2.46 -14.28
CA SER A 43 6.95 2.61 -15.74
C SER A 43 8.31 3.05 -16.23
N VAL A 44 8.87 2.28 -17.15
CA VAL A 44 10.14 2.63 -17.81
C VAL A 44 9.80 3.14 -19.21
N PRO A 45 10.05 4.43 -19.52
CA PRO A 45 9.78 4.94 -20.87
C PRO A 45 10.67 4.26 -21.90
N GLN A 46 10.05 3.81 -22.98
CA GLN A 46 10.78 3.32 -24.14
C GLN A 46 11.05 4.47 -25.10
N SER A 47 12.11 4.33 -25.90
CA SER A 47 12.40 5.31 -26.94
C SER A 47 11.22 5.41 -27.91
N CYS A 48 10.81 6.63 -28.24
CA CYS A 48 9.78 6.85 -29.23
C CYS A 48 10.36 6.56 -30.62
N SER A 49 9.58 5.87 -31.46
CA SER A 49 9.94 5.69 -32.85
C SER A 49 9.89 7.02 -33.58
N PRO A 50 10.86 7.37 -34.44
CA PRO A 50 10.82 8.59 -35.23
C PRO A 50 9.85 8.53 -36.42
N GLU A 51 9.14 7.44 -36.60
CA GLU A 51 8.16 7.32 -37.67
C GLU A 51 6.93 8.19 -37.39
N PRO A 52 6.20 8.61 -38.47
CA PRO A 52 5.04 9.46 -38.29
C PRO A 52 3.93 8.86 -37.41
N GLU A 53 3.88 7.55 -37.32
CA GLU A 53 2.96 6.83 -36.45
C GLU A 53 3.62 6.45 -35.13
N GLY A 54 4.78 7.02 -34.85
CA GLY A 54 5.57 6.67 -33.69
C GLY A 54 4.78 6.76 -32.40
N SER A 55 4.56 5.64 -31.77
CA SER A 55 3.99 5.57 -30.43
C SER A 55 5.10 5.42 -29.42
N CYS A 56 5.02 6.21 -28.36
CA CYS A 56 5.88 5.99 -27.21
C CYS A 56 5.22 4.91 -26.36
N SER A 57 5.89 3.78 -26.21
CA SER A 57 5.40 2.75 -25.30
C SER A 57 6.20 2.79 -24.02
N ALA A 58 5.53 2.44 -22.92
CA ALA A 58 6.18 2.24 -21.63
C ALA A 58 6.03 0.78 -21.26
N VAL A 59 7.07 0.20 -20.68
CA VAL A 59 7.02 -1.13 -20.08
C VAL A 59 7.08 -0.99 -18.56
N THR A 60 6.44 -1.90 -17.86
CA THR A 60 6.56 -1.96 -16.42
C THR A 60 7.74 -2.84 -16.03
N SER A 61 8.48 -2.41 -15.04
CA SER A 61 9.62 -3.16 -14.51
C SER A 61 9.47 -3.29 -13.00
N PRO A 62 9.71 -4.46 -12.40
CA PRO A 62 9.67 -4.59 -10.95
C PRO A 62 10.64 -3.62 -10.28
N ASP A 63 10.17 -2.94 -9.24
CA ASP A 63 10.99 -1.99 -8.48
C ASP A 63 11.52 -2.56 -7.17
N GLY A 64 11.22 -3.83 -6.89
CA GLY A 64 11.63 -4.51 -5.67
C GLY A 64 10.66 -4.32 -4.49
N THR A 65 9.70 -3.40 -4.59
CA THR A 65 8.69 -3.23 -3.56
C THR A 65 7.63 -4.32 -3.66
N ARG A 66 6.87 -4.50 -2.58
CA ARG A 66 5.67 -5.34 -2.57
C ARG A 66 4.54 -4.57 -1.94
N TYR A 67 3.34 -4.86 -2.35
CA TYR A 67 2.16 -4.20 -1.81
C TYR A 67 1.01 -5.16 -1.64
N GLY A 68 0.08 -4.80 -0.75
CA GLY A 68 -1.14 -5.53 -0.52
C GLY A 68 -2.23 -4.59 -0.05
N PHE A 69 -3.46 -5.07 -0.06
CA PHE A 69 -4.64 -4.29 0.32
C PHE A 69 -5.46 -5.03 1.35
N LEU A 70 -5.95 -4.30 2.36
CA LEU A 70 -6.92 -4.80 3.32
C LEU A 70 -8.26 -4.12 3.05
N ASN A 71 -9.29 -4.92 2.76
CA ASN A 71 -10.63 -4.39 2.56
C ASN A 71 -11.27 -4.08 3.91
N MET A 72 -11.61 -2.80 4.13
CA MET A 72 -12.24 -2.35 5.36
C MET A 72 -13.77 -2.46 5.34
N GLY A 73 -14.36 -2.70 4.17
CA GLY A 73 -15.81 -2.64 3.99
C GLY A 73 -16.35 -1.22 3.97
N THR A 74 -15.97 -0.41 4.92
CA THR A 74 -16.23 1.04 4.96
C THR A 74 -14.96 1.75 5.40
N LEU A 75 -14.73 2.93 4.85
CA LEU A 75 -13.57 3.75 5.20
C LEU A 75 -14.04 5.19 5.44
N THR A 76 -13.75 5.71 6.63
CA THR A 76 -14.08 7.07 7.02
C THR A 76 -12.81 7.86 7.25
N SER A 77 -12.95 9.14 7.62
CA SER A 77 -11.82 9.99 7.97
C SER A 77 -11.39 9.86 9.43
N SER A 78 -11.99 8.94 10.18
CA SER A 78 -11.61 8.69 11.57
C SER A 78 -10.23 8.03 11.67
N PRO A 79 -9.52 8.23 12.80
CA PRO A 79 -8.22 7.58 12.98
C PRO A 79 -8.29 6.06 12.91
N ILE A 80 -7.26 5.46 12.35
CA ILE A 80 -7.13 4.01 12.22
C ILE A 80 -5.96 3.53 13.09
N ASP A 81 -6.20 2.48 13.88
CA ASP A 81 -5.14 1.74 14.56
C ASP A 81 -4.75 0.57 13.69
N ALA A 82 -3.53 0.59 13.17
CA ALA A 82 -3.01 -0.45 12.31
C ALA A 82 -1.93 -1.25 13.05
N GLU A 83 -1.96 -2.57 12.85
CA GLU A 83 -0.93 -3.47 13.35
C GLU A 83 -0.48 -4.39 12.23
N VAL A 84 0.82 -4.46 12.02
CA VAL A 84 1.43 -5.34 11.02
C VAL A 84 2.26 -6.39 11.73
N THR A 85 1.97 -7.65 11.44
CA THR A 85 2.75 -8.80 11.86
C THR A 85 3.09 -9.65 10.65
N GLY A 86 4.00 -10.58 10.79
CA GLY A 86 4.36 -11.44 9.67
C GLY A 86 5.51 -12.38 9.98
N THR A 87 5.96 -13.07 8.94
CA THR A 87 7.11 -13.97 9.02
C THR A 87 8.14 -13.58 7.98
N GLY A 88 9.40 -13.81 8.31
CA GLY A 88 10.52 -13.61 7.40
C GLY A 88 10.81 -14.83 6.53
N THR A 89 11.59 -14.65 5.49
CA THR A 89 12.01 -15.73 4.60
C THR A 89 12.89 -16.76 5.30
N ASN A 90 13.49 -16.41 6.42
CA ASN A 90 14.26 -17.32 7.26
C ASN A 90 13.40 -18.14 8.23
N GLY A 91 12.07 -17.99 8.18
CA GLY A 91 11.15 -18.66 9.09
C GLY A 91 10.95 -17.99 10.44
N GLY A 92 11.64 -16.87 10.69
CA GLY A 92 11.48 -16.10 11.92
C GLY A 92 10.25 -15.22 11.91
N ILE A 93 9.76 -14.87 13.10
CA ILE A 93 8.66 -13.93 13.26
C ILE A 93 9.19 -12.52 13.14
N LEU A 94 8.54 -11.70 12.31
CA LEU A 94 8.87 -10.29 12.17
C LEU A 94 8.40 -9.51 13.40
N PRO A 95 9.11 -8.42 13.78
CA PRO A 95 8.63 -7.56 14.86
C PRO A 95 7.26 -6.98 14.53
N ALA A 96 6.34 -7.03 15.50
CA ALA A 96 5.06 -6.38 15.34
C ALA A 96 5.23 -4.86 15.27
N ARG A 97 4.56 -4.21 14.31
CA ARG A 97 4.61 -2.76 14.14
C ARG A 97 3.19 -2.23 14.26
N THR A 98 3.04 -1.16 14.99
CA THR A 98 1.74 -0.51 15.18
C THR A 98 1.84 0.95 14.77
N LEU A 99 0.73 1.49 14.28
CA LEU A 99 0.63 2.89 13.89
C LEU A 99 -0.81 3.36 14.07
N ASN A 100 -0.99 4.48 14.76
CA ASN A 100 -2.25 5.20 14.73
C ASN A 100 -2.11 6.32 13.71
N PHE A 101 -3.01 6.38 12.75
CA PHE A 101 -2.95 7.40 11.70
C PHE A 101 -4.35 7.80 11.27
N THR A 102 -4.46 9.00 10.71
CA THR A 102 -5.70 9.52 10.15
C THR A 102 -5.63 9.42 8.63
N PRO A 103 -6.62 8.76 7.98
CA PRO A 103 -6.66 8.70 6.53
C PRO A 103 -6.64 10.09 5.90
N LYS A 104 -6.02 10.20 4.74
CA LYS A 104 -5.99 11.44 3.99
C LYS A 104 -7.28 11.60 3.23
N SER A 105 -7.84 12.82 3.25
CA SER A 105 -9.01 13.14 2.46
C SER A 105 -8.66 14.22 1.46
N ALA A 106 -9.23 14.12 0.27
CA ALA A 106 -9.00 15.08 -0.81
C ALA A 106 -10.25 15.22 -1.64
N LYS A 107 -10.45 16.40 -2.21
CA LYS A 107 -11.52 16.70 -3.15
C LYS A 107 -10.89 16.99 -4.52
N PRO A 108 -10.45 15.94 -5.24
CA PRO A 108 -9.67 16.14 -6.46
C PRO A 108 -10.42 16.86 -7.58
N TRP A 109 -11.75 16.88 -7.50
CA TRP A 109 -12.60 17.52 -8.52
C TRP A 109 -13.29 18.78 -8.01
N GLY A 110 -12.90 19.30 -6.83
CA GLY A 110 -13.48 20.50 -6.24
C GLY A 110 -14.49 20.21 -5.14
N ASP A 111 -15.01 21.29 -4.52
CA ASP A 111 -15.87 21.18 -3.33
C ASP A 111 -17.22 20.53 -3.59
N GLN A 112 -17.65 20.46 -4.84
CA GLN A 112 -18.94 19.89 -5.22
C GLN A 112 -18.89 18.38 -5.44
N CYS A 113 -17.71 17.79 -5.42
CA CYS A 113 -17.51 16.37 -5.66
C CYS A 113 -17.27 15.62 -4.35
N GLN A 114 -17.49 14.31 -4.37
CA GLN A 114 -17.24 13.49 -3.20
C GLN A 114 -15.79 13.56 -2.75
N THR A 115 -15.59 13.57 -1.45
CA THR A 115 -14.26 13.49 -0.86
C THR A 115 -13.68 12.09 -1.09
N ALA A 116 -12.49 12.02 -1.64
CA ALA A 116 -11.73 10.78 -1.74
C ALA A 116 -10.97 10.56 -0.43
N ILE A 117 -11.16 9.39 0.17
CA ILE A 117 -10.47 9.02 1.40
C ILE A 117 -9.46 7.94 1.07
N THR A 118 -8.20 8.16 1.43
CA THR A 118 -7.13 7.20 1.19
C THR A 118 -6.43 6.83 2.48
N ALA A 119 -6.15 5.55 2.64
CA ALA A 119 -5.39 5.03 3.76
C ALA A 119 -4.23 4.22 3.21
N SER A 120 -3.03 4.76 3.30
CA SER A 120 -1.83 4.16 2.73
C SER A 120 -0.74 4.08 3.78
N LEU A 121 -0.11 2.92 3.88
CA LEU A 121 0.96 2.64 4.85
C LEU A 121 2.22 2.23 4.13
N LEU A 122 3.35 2.53 4.75
CA LEU A 122 4.66 2.11 4.28
C LEU A 122 5.38 1.35 5.39
N LEU A 123 5.82 0.14 5.08
CA LEU A 123 6.58 -0.71 5.99
C LEU A 123 8.02 -0.79 5.53
N ASP A 124 8.95 -0.45 6.42
CA ASP A 124 10.37 -0.60 6.19
C ASP A 124 11.05 -1.25 7.40
N ALA A 125 12.38 -1.39 7.35
CA ALA A 125 13.13 -2.01 8.44
C ALA A 125 13.06 -1.21 9.74
N HIS A 126 12.70 0.06 9.68
CA HIS A 126 12.60 0.94 10.84
C HIS A 126 11.21 0.97 11.46
N GLY A 127 10.20 0.53 10.73
CA GLY A 127 8.85 0.46 11.25
C GLY A 127 7.77 0.75 10.22
N LEU A 128 6.59 1.08 10.74
CA LEU A 128 5.40 1.36 9.95
C LEU A 128 5.10 2.85 10.01
N ARG A 129 4.81 3.44 8.86
CA ARG A 129 4.45 4.85 8.77
C ARG A 129 3.38 5.06 7.69
N GLN A 130 2.69 6.19 7.76
CA GLN A 130 1.75 6.59 6.72
C GLN A 130 2.52 7.11 5.51
N SER A 131 2.17 6.61 4.36
CA SER A 131 2.79 7.07 3.12
C SER A 131 2.09 8.27 2.51
#